data_f9d308b20bccb042b14349bad9146735
#
_entry.id   f9d308b20bccb042b14349bad9146735
#
_cell.length_a   1.000
_cell.length_b   1.000
_cell.length_c   1.000
_cell.angle_alpha   90.00
_cell.angle_beta   90.00
_cell.angle_gamma   90.00
#
_symmetry.space_group_name_H-M   'P 1'
#
loop_
_entity.id
_entity.type
_entity.pdbx_description
1 polymer ?
#
loop_
_entity_poly.entity_id
_entity_poly.type
_entity_poly.pdbx_seq_one_letter_code
_entity_poly.pdbx_strand_id
1 'polypeptide(L)'
;MPGAVRMARETAEQALGEWGISAQEPAVGPALLILSELVTNSVRHAAVTTEQVTVTYAAARDTFAFGVHDRHPYQPPLHSPALAASGGGLATVLELTHELAGSAVVRADADGGGKSVWITLPLQRRTARRG
;
A
#
# COMPACT_ATOMS: atom_id res chain seq x y z
N MET A 1 -6.56 -10.64 10.25
CA MET A 1 -5.85 -11.93 10.10
C MET A 1 -4.36 -11.69 10.09
N PRO A 2 -3.69 -12.06 11.17
CA PRO A 2 -2.24 -11.86 11.25
C PRO A 2 -1.47 -12.55 10.12
N GLY A 3 -1.97 -13.71 9.69
CA GLY A 3 -1.29 -14.45 8.63
C GLY A 3 -1.27 -13.72 7.29
N ALA A 4 -2.36 -13.01 6.96
CA ALA A 4 -2.43 -12.28 5.70
C ALA A 4 -1.45 -11.11 5.68
N VAL A 5 -1.36 -10.38 6.80
CA VAL A 5 -0.45 -9.26 6.90
C VAL A 5 1.00 -9.74 6.80
N ARG A 6 1.32 -10.81 7.52
CA ARG A 6 2.68 -11.35 7.47
C ARG A 6 3.03 -11.79 6.06
N MET A 7 2.13 -12.49 5.39
CA MET A 7 2.37 -12.96 4.03
C MET A 7 2.61 -11.78 3.09
N ALA A 8 1.81 -10.73 3.21
CA ALA A 8 1.97 -9.56 2.36
C ALA A 8 3.33 -8.91 2.59
N ARG A 9 3.74 -8.78 3.86
CA ARG A 9 5.04 -8.19 4.16
C ARG A 9 6.18 -9.02 3.60
N GLU A 10 6.10 -10.35 3.77
CA GLU A 10 7.16 -11.22 3.27
C GLU A 10 7.25 -11.16 1.75
N THR A 11 6.10 -11.13 1.08
CA THR A 11 6.08 -11.02 -0.37
C THR A 11 6.64 -9.68 -0.83
N ALA A 12 6.31 -8.61 -0.11
CA ALA A 12 6.84 -7.29 -0.42
C ALA A 12 8.35 -7.26 -0.28
N GLU A 13 8.86 -7.83 0.80
CA GLU A 13 10.30 -7.87 1.02
C GLU A 13 11.00 -8.66 -0.08
N GLN A 14 10.38 -9.76 -0.50
CA GLN A 14 10.94 -10.55 -1.59
C GLN A 14 10.96 -9.75 -2.90
N ALA A 15 9.87 -9.06 -3.21
CA ALA A 15 9.79 -8.25 -4.43
C ALA A 15 10.84 -7.14 -4.43
N LEU A 16 10.99 -6.48 -3.29
CA LEU A 16 11.99 -5.41 -3.17
C LEU A 16 13.38 -5.96 -3.39
N GLY A 17 13.68 -7.13 -2.83
CA GLY A 17 14.96 -7.76 -3.02
C GLY A 17 15.23 -8.13 -4.48
N GLU A 18 14.21 -8.65 -5.16
CA GLU A 18 14.34 -9.01 -6.56
C GLU A 18 14.61 -7.82 -7.46
N TRP A 19 14.07 -6.67 -7.07
CA TRP A 19 14.25 -5.43 -7.84
C TRP A 19 15.46 -4.63 -7.40
N GLY A 20 16.25 -5.18 -6.48
CA GLY A 20 17.46 -4.52 -6.03
C GLY A 20 17.20 -3.30 -5.15
N ILE A 21 16.04 -3.21 -4.53
CA ILE A 21 15.73 -2.09 -3.65
C ILE A 21 16.22 -2.48 -2.25
N SER A 22 17.15 -1.69 -1.74
CA SER A 22 17.80 -1.95 -0.48
C SER A 22 16.84 -1.79 0.69
N ALA A 23 16.98 -2.65 1.70
CA ALA A 23 16.23 -2.48 2.94
C ALA A 23 16.58 -1.18 3.65
N GLN A 24 17.71 -0.56 3.26
CA GLN A 24 18.12 0.73 3.81
C GLN A 24 17.43 1.92 3.14
N GLU A 25 16.73 1.67 2.05
CA GLU A 25 16.00 2.72 1.37
C GLU A 25 14.98 3.36 2.33
N PRO A 26 14.96 4.70 2.47
CA PRO A 26 14.10 5.34 3.47
C PRO A 26 12.61 5.02 3.31
N ALA A 27 12.16 4.74 2.10
CA ALA A 27 10.74 4.45 1.88
C ALA A 27 10.34 3.05 2.30
N VAL A 28 11.28 2.11 2.49
CA VAL A 28 10.94 0.70 2.69
C VAL A 28 10.20 0.45 4.00
N GLY A 29 10.73 0.95 5.11
CA GLY A 29 10.06 0.76 6.40
C GLY A 29 8.64 1.30 6.39
N PRO A 30 8.46 2.59 6.04
CA PRO A 30 7.11 3.14 5.94
C PRO A 30 6.23 2.42 4.92
N ALA A 31 6.78 1.96 3.80
CA ALA A 31 6.01 1.21 2.81
C ALA A 31 5.43 -0.06 3.41
N LEU A 32 6.23 -0.79 4.19
CA LEU A 32 5.75 -2.02 4.82
C LEU A 32 4.66 -1.71 5.84
N LEU A 33 4.77 -0.60 6.56
CA LEU A 33 3.73 -0.21 7.50
C LEU A 33 2.45 0.17 6.76
N ILE A 34 2.56 0.96 5.70
CA ILE A 34 1.40 1.33 4.89
C ILE A 34 0.72 0.06 4.34
N LEU A 35 1.51 -0.83 3.80
CA LEU A 35 1.00 -2.09 3.26
C LEU A 35 0.24 -2.87 4.34
N SER A 36 0.83 -2.97 5.52
CA SER A 36 0.20 -3.69 6.62
C SER A 36 -1.15 -3.10 6.99
N GLU A 37 -1.24 -1.77 7.03
CA GLU A 37 -2.50 -1.10 7.35
C GLU A 37 -3.55 -1.35 6.28
N LEU A 38 -3.16 -1.27 5.01
CA LEU A 38 -4.10 -1.49 3.92
C LEU A 38 -4.58 -2.94 3.86
N VAL A 39 -3.68 -3.90 4.06
CA VAL A 39 -4.06 -5.30 4.06
C VAL A 39 -4.98 -5.60 5.25
N THR A 40 -4.65 -5.09 6.43
CA THR A 40 -5.50 -5.26 7.60
C THR A 40 -6.91 -4.76 7.33
N ASN A 41 -7.00 -3.58 6.72
CA ASN A 41 -8.27 -2.95 6.43
C ASN A 41 -9.07 -3.79 5.41
N SER A 42 -8.40 -4.23 4.34
CA SER A 42 -9.05 -5.04 3.32
C SER A 42 -9.49 -6.40 3.85
N VAL A 43 -8.67 -7.03 4.68
CA VAL A 43 -9.03 -8.33 5.28
C VAL A 43 -10.27 -8.16 6.17
N ARG A 44 -10.33 -7.06 6.91
CA ARG A 44 -11.51 -6.79 7.74
C ARG A 44 -12.77 -6.71 6.90
N HIS A 45 -12.69 -6.04 5.74
CA HIS A 45 -13.83 -5.94 4.83
C HIS A 45 -14.13 -7.27 4.15
N ALA A 46 -13.09 -7.98 3.72
CA ALA A 46 -13.24 -9.24 3.03
C ALA A 46 -13.87 -10.32 3.92
N ALA A 47 -13.66 -10.24 5.21
CA ALA A 47 -14.24 -11.20 6.14
C ALA A 47 -15.76 -11.19 6.08
N VAL A 48 -16.35 -10.07 5.68
CA VAL A 48 -17.81 -9.96 5.53
C VAL A 48 -18.27 -10.62 4.23
N THR A 49 -17.45 -10.52 3.18
CA THR A 49 -17.84 -10.98 1.84
C THR A 49 -17.20 -12.30 1.45
N THR A 50 -16.28 -12.81 2.25
CA THR A 50 -15.49 -14.02 1.97
C THR A 50 -14.68 -13.92 0.68
N GLU A 51 -14.33 -12.69 0.28
CA GLU A 51 -13.56 -12.48 -0.93
C GLU A 51 -12.07 -12.45 -0.62
N GLN A 52 -11.28 -12.58 -1.67
CA GLN A 52 -9.83 -12.56 -1.55
C GLN A 52 -9.31 -11.15 -1.57
N VAL A 53 -8.18 -10.96 -0.91
CA VAL A 53 -7.42 -9.71 -0.97
C VAL A 53 -6.20 -9.98 -1.84
N THR A 54 -5.99 -9.14 -2.83
CA THR A 54 -4.88 -9.28 -3.76
C THR A 54 -3.94 -8.09 -3.61
N VAL A 55 -2.65 -8.36 -3.52
CA VAL A 55 -1.65 -7.31 -3.46
C VAL A 55 -0.79 -7.40 -4.71
N THR A 56 -0.62 -6.28 -5.38
CA THR A 56 0.18 -6.17 -6.58
C THR A 56 1.33 -5.21 -6.31
N TYR A 57 2.52 -5.57 -6.75
CA TYR A 57 3.72 -4.75 -6.58
C TYR A 57 4.24 -4.32 -7.93
N ALA A 58 4.78 -3.12 -8.00
CA ALA A 58 5.37 -2.59 -9.22
C ALA A 58 6.53 -1.69 -8.86
N ALA A 59 7.51 -1.64 -9.71
CA ALA A 59 8.64 -0.76 -9.49
C ALA A 59 9.09 -0.16 -10.81
N ALA A 60 9.52 1.09 -10.74
CA ALA A 60 10.23 1.75 -11.81
C ALA A 60 11.57 2.17 -11.23
N ARG A 61 12.34 2.90 -12.01
CA ARG A 61 13.67 3.29 -11.56
C ARG A 61 13.66 4.03 -10.22
N ASP A 62 12.77 4.99 -10.10
CA ASP A 62 12.75 5.88 -8.95
C ASP A 62 11.51 5.73 -8.09
N THR A 63 10.73 4.70 -8.32
CA THR A 63 9.41 4.62 -7.73
C THR A 63 9.08 3.19 -7.37
N PHE A 64 8.47 3.01 -6.23
CA PHE A 64 7.90 1.72 -5.82
C PHE A 64 6.41 1.93 -5.59
N ALA A 65 5.61 1.02 -6.12
CA ALA A 65 4.16 1.10 -5.97
C ALA A 65 3.59 -0.23 -5.55
N PHE A 66 2.49 -0.18 -4.83
CA PHE A 66 1.74 -1.40 -4.55
C PHE A 66 0.26 -1.07 -4.48
N GLY A 67 -0.55 -2.04 -4.87
CA GLY A 67 -1.99 -1.92 -4.82
C GLY A 67 -2.58 -3.03 -3.99
N VAL A 68 -3.55 -2.69 -3.16
CA VAL A 68 -4.27 -3.66 -2.37
C VAL A 68 -5.71 -3.66 -2.86
N HIS A 69 -6.14 -4.80 -3.39
CA HIS A 69 -7.46 -4.94 -4.01
C HIS A 69 -8.33 -5.87 -3.18
N ASP A 70 -9.59 -5.49 -3.01
CA ASP A 70 -10.59 -6.39 -2.47
C ASP A 70 -11.91 -6.18 -3.21
N ARG A 71 -12.85 -7.09 -3.00
CA ARG A 71 -14.15 -7.03 -3.67
C ARG A 71 -15.22 -6.38 -2.81
N HIS A 72 -14.83 -5.62 -1.83
CA HIS A 72 -15.76 -4.85 -1.04
C HIS A 72 -15.93 -3.46 -1.68
N PRO A 73 -17.15 -3.03 -1.94
CA PRO A 73 -17.37 -1.79 -2.70
C PRO A 73 -17.11 -0.50 -1.94
N TYR A 74 -16.93 -0.59 -0.63
CA TYR A 74 -16.65 0.61 0.15
C TYR A 74 -15.33 1.25 -0.26
N GLN A 75 -15.37 2.51 -0.60
CA GLN A 75 -14.18 3.26 -0.99
C GLN A 75 -13.81 4.20 0.14
N PRO A 76 -12.64 4.01 0.76
CA PRO A 76 -12.23 4.88 1.86
C PRO A 76 -12.06 6.31 1.37
N PRO A 77 -12.57 7.30 2.12
CA PRO A 77 -12.45 8.70 1.73
C PRO A 77 -11.06 9.23 2.13
N LEU A 78 -10.07 8.91 1.33
CA LEU A 78 -8.67 9.16 1.69
C LEU A 78 -8.35 10.62 1.96
N HIS A 79 -9.11 11.53 1.38
CA HIS A 79 -8.82 12.94 1.52
C HIS A 79 -9.86 13.67 2.35
N SER A 80 -10.63 12.92 3.14
CA SER A 80 -11.66 13.48 3.98
C SER A 80 -11.09 14.00 5.30
N PRO A 81 -11.49 15.20 5.74
CA PRO A 81 -11.09 15.65 7.08
C PRO A 81 -11.56 14.71 8.19
N ALA A 82 -12.70 14.05 7.99
CA ALA A 82 -13.21 13.12 8.98
C ALA A 82 -12.27 11.94 9.16
N LEU A 83 -11.63 11.49 8.06
CA LEU A 83 -10.66 10.41 8.14
C LEU A 83 -9.46 10.83 8.96
N ALA A 84 -8.93 12.03 8.70
CA ALA A 84 -7.78 12.54 9.43
C ALA A 84 -8.09 12.64 10.92
N ALA A 85 -9.31 13.05 11.25
CA ALA A 85 -9.73 13.22 12.64
C ALA A 85 -9.94 11.89 13.34
N SER A 86 -10.18 10.82 12.59
CA SER A 86 -10.50 9.53 13.18
C SER A 86 -9.31 8.88 13.89
N GLY A 87 -8.10 9.21 13.46
CA GLY A 87 -6.89 8.60 14.04
C GLY A 87 -6.71 7.13 13.72
N GLY A 88 -7.45 6.59 12.74
CA GLY A 88 -7.36 5.19 12.38
C GLY A 88 -6.19 4.89 11.45
N GLY A 89 -6.10 3.63 11.02
CA GLY A 89 -5.00 3.17 10.17
C GLY A 89 -4.89 3.90 8.86
N LEU A 90 -6.03 4.27 8.26
CA LEU A 90 -6.00 5.01 6.99
C LEU A 90 -5.42 6.40 7.17
N ALA A 91 -5.63 7.04 8.33
CA ALA A 91 -5.00 8.32 8.60
C ALA A 91 -3.48 8.17 8.62
N THR A 92 -2.98 7.11 9.22
CA THR A 92 -1.55 6.82 9.22
C THR A 92 -1.03 6.62 7.80
N VAL A 93 -1.80 5.89 6.98
CA VAL A 93 -1.41 5.66 5.59
C VAL A 93 -1.24 6.99 4.85
N LEU A 94 -2.20 7.88 4.99
CA LEU A 94 -2.13 9.17 4.31
C LEU A 94 -0.97 10.00 4.80
N GLU A 95 -0.78 10.01 6.11
CA GLU A 95 0.27 10.79 6.74
C GLU A 95 1.66 10.35 6.26
N LEU A 96 1.89 9.03 6.31
CA LEU A 96 3.17 8.50 5.87
C LEU A 96 3.39 8.71 4.38
N THR A 97 2.35 8.49 3.59
CA THR A 97 2.44 8.67 2.15
C THR A 97 2.80 10.12 1.82
N HIS A 98 2.15 11.05 2.51
CA HIS A 98 2.42 12.47 2.30
C HIS A 98 3.85 12.83 2.71
N GLU A 99 4.30 12.32 3.85
CA GLU A 99 5.65 12.61 4.34
C GLU A 99 6.72 12.12 3.38
N LEU A 100 6.42 11.05 2.65
CA LEU A 100 7.36 10.48 1.69
C LEU A 100 7.20 11.08 0.29
N ALA A 101 6.36 12.09 0.15
CA ALA A 101 6.07 12.72 -1.13
C ALA A 101 5.47 11.74 -2.14
N GLY A 102 4.72 10.77 -1.65
CA GLY A 102 4.07 9.78 -2.49
C GLY A 102 2.63 10.15 -2.79
N SER A 103 1.91 9.22 -3.38
CA SER A 103 0.50 9.41 -3.70
C SER A 103 -0.32 8.19 -3.31
N ALA A 104 -1.58 8.44 -2.97
CA ALA A 104 -2.54 7.40 -2.62
C ALA A 104 -3.79 7.63 -3.46
N VAL A 105 -4.21 6.59 -4.18
CA VAL A 105 -5.36 6.69 -5.09
C VAL A 105 -6.26 5.47 -4.85
N VAL A 106 -7.57 5.72 -4.76
CA VAL A 106 -8.56 4.65 -4.71
C VAL A 106 -9.17 4.52 -6.10
N ARG A 107 -9.20 3.30 -6.59
CA ARG A 107 -9.71 3.02 -7.93
C ARG A 107 -10.79 1.96 -7.83
N ALA A 108 -12.02 2.30 -8.23
CA ALA A 108 -13.12 1.35 -8.23
C ALA A 108 -12.96 0.36 -9.37
N ASP A 109 -13.40 -0.88 -9.14
CA ASP A 109 -13.50 -1.85 -10.22
C ASP A 109 -14.54 -1.38 -11.23
N ALA A 110 -14.40 -1.86 -12.47
CA ALA A 110 -15.29 -1.44 -13.54
C ALA A 110 -16.76 -1.75 -13.23
N ASP A 111 -17.01 -2.86 -12.52
CA ASP A 111 -18.37 -3.25 -12.19
C ASP A 111 -18.86 -2.65 -10.86
N GLY A 112 -18.04 -1.86 -10.19
CA GLY A 112 -18.41 -1.22 -8.94
C GLY A 112 -18.43 -2.14 -7.73
N GLY A 113 -18.04 -3.41 -7.89
CA GLY A 113 -18.14 -4.39 -6.82
C GLY A 113 -16.90 -4.54 -5.96
N GLY A 114 -15.88 -3.78 -6.24
CA GLY A 114 -14.64 -3.83 -5.48
C GLY A 114 -13.81 -2.59 -5.71
N LYS A 115 -12.59 -2.60 -5.17
CA LYS A 115 -11.70 -1.44 -5.28
C LYS A 115 -10.26 -1.85 -5.10
N SER A 116 -9.36 -0.98 -5.57
CA SER A 116 -7.94 -1.06 -5.25
C SER A 116 -7.51 0.26 -4.64
N VAL A 117 -6.66 0.17 -3.63
CA VAL A 117 -5.97 1.35 -3.10
C VAL A 117 -4.53 1.25 -3.56
N TRP A 118 -4.09 2.23 -4.32
CA TRP A 118 -2.75 2.26 -4.89
C TRP A 118 -1.90 3.29 -4.17
N ILE A 119 -0.73 2.87 -3.75
CA ILE A 119 0.27 3.73 -3.11
C ILE A 119 1.48 3.75 -4.01
N THR A 120 1.98 4.95 -4.30
CA THR A 120 3.20 5.15 -5.07
C THR A 120 4.15 5.96 -4.23
N LEU A 121 5.37 5.46 -4.07
CA LEU A 121 6.37 6.12 -3.24
C LEU A 121 7.65 6.35 -4.04
N PRO A 122 8.20 7.56 -3.98
CA PRO A 122 9.49 7.80 -4.62
C PRO A 122 10.59 7.10 -3.83
N LEU A 123 11.60 6.67 -4.55
CA LEU A 123 12.78 6.04 -3.96
C LEU A 123 13.93 7.02 -4.04
N GLN A 124 14.76 7.02 -3.02
CA GLN A 124 15.93 7.90 -2.98
C GLN A 124 17.18 7.13 -3.36
N ARG A 125 17.02 6.09 -4.18
CA ARG A 125 18.17 5.30 -4.59
C ARG A 125 19.03 6.09 -5.54
N ARG A 126 20.34 5.95 -5.36
CA ARG A 126 21.26 6.55 -6.25
C ARG A 126 21.27 5.76 -7.54
N THR A 127 21.05 6.45 -8.59
CA THR A 127 21.25 5.81 -9.84
C THR A 127 22.73 5.71 -10.02
N ALA A 128 23.12 4.71 -10.15
CA ALA A 128 24.37 4.45 -10.51
C ALA A 128 25.43 5.48 -10.66
N ARG A 129 25.28 5.84 -10.45
CA ARG A 129 26.02 6.35 -10.45
C ARG A 129 26.99 6.21 -10.67
N ARG A 130 27.11 6.41 -10.86
CA ARG A 130 27.65 6.48 -11.01
C ARG A 130 28.28 6.39 -11.09
N GLY A 131 28.14 6.43 -11.14
CA GLY A 131 29.08 6.41 -11.37
C GLY A 131 29.57 6.22 -11.73
#